data_ee62e2ab89c31b4fd02717713644be4f
#
_entry.id   ee62e2ab89c31b4fd02717713644be4f
#
_cell.length_a   1.000
_cell.length_b   1.000
_cell.length_c   1.000
_cell.angle_alpha   90.00
_cell.angle_beta   90.00
_cell.angle_gamma   90.00
#
_symmetry.space_group_name_H-M   'P 1'
#
loop_
_entity.id
_entity.type
_entity.pdbx_description
1 polymer ?
#
loop_
_entity_poly.entity_id
_entity_poly.type
_entity_poly.pdbx_seq_one_letter_code
_entity_poly.pdbx_strand_id
1 'polypeptide(L)'
;MGLKRKTGAVAQGRLDHGAPIAVIDIGSNSVRMVAYEGLTRSPTPIFNEKALAGLGREVQTTGLLATDAIERAVEALTRFRGLCRTIGVERTWAIATAACRDAKNGADFIA
;
A
#
# COMPACT_ATOMS: atom_id res chain seq x y z
N MET A 1 22.43 -8.01 -8.61
CA MET A 1 21.41 -7.93 -8.02
C MET A 1 20.48 -9.09 -7.88
N GLY A 2 19.76 -9.55 -8.82
CA GLY A 2 18.71 -10.52 -8.62
C GLY A 2 19.17 -11.96 -8.44
N LEU A 3 20.32 -12.31 -8.95
CA LEU A 3 20.79 -13.68 -8.94
C LEU A 3 21.03 -14.24 -7.55
N LYS A 4 21.55 -13.41 -6.68
CA LYS A 4 21.87 -13.86 -5.33
C LYS A 4 20.63 -14.23 -4.56
N ARG A 5 19.56 -13.47 -4.76
CA ARG A 5 18.32 -13.75 -4.08
C ARG A 5 17.72 -15.07 -4.51
N LYS A 6 17.81 -15.37 -5.81
CA LYS A 6 17.30 -16.62 -6.32
C LYS A 6 17.97 -17.80 -5.63
N THR A 7 19.26 -17.73 -5.54
CA THR A 7 20.02 -18.80 -4.91
C THR A 7 19.59 -18.98 -3.46
N GLY A 8 19.49 -17.89 -2.72
CA GLY A 8 19.11 -17.97 -1.33
C GLY A 8 17.70 -18.52 -1.14
N ALA A 9 16.75 -18.06 -1.96
CA ALA A 9 15.39 -18.50 -1.85
C ALA A 9 15.26 -19.99 -2.13
N VAL A 10 15.92 -20.48 -3.14
CA VAL A 10 15.88 -21.89 -3.48
C VAL A 10 16.52 -22.72 -2.39
N ALA A 11 17.62 -22.28 -1.85
CA ALA A 11 18.32 -23.00 -0.79
C ALA A 11 17.46 -23.14 0.46
N GLN A 12 16.55 -22.20 0.68
CA GLN A 12 15.67 -22.24 1.82
C GLN A 12 14.36 -22.99 1.56
N GLY A 13 14.25 -23.62 0.40
CA GLY A 13 13.05 -24.37 0.06
C GLY A 13 11.93 -23.55 -0.51
N ARG A 14 12.17 -22.29 -0.81
CA ARG A 14 11.18 -21.41 -1.43
C ARG A 14 11.45 -21.31 -2.91
N LEU A 15 10.36 -21.16 -3.66
CA LEU A 15 10.50 -20.89 -5.08
C LEU A 15 10.80 -19.42 -5.30
N ASP A 16 11.52 -19.13 -6.38
CA ASP A 16 11.83 -17.75 -6.72
C ASP A 16 10.68 -17.17 -7.54
N HIS A 17 9.93 -16.29 -6.95
CA HIS A 17 8.81 -15.63 -7.59
C HIS A 17 9.14 -14.18 -7.95
N GLY A 18 10.43 -13.81 -7.90
CA GLY A 18 10.86 -12.46 -8.13
C GLY A 18 10.88 -11.66 -6.84
N ALA A 19 10.97 -10.35 -6.98
CA ALA A 19 11.03 -9.47 -5.83
C ALA A 19 9.68 -9.39 -5.13
N PRO A 20 9.66 -9.02 -3.86
CA PRO A 20 8.41 -8.77 -3.16
C PRO A 20 7.57 -7.71 -3.84
N ILE A 21 6.27 -7.82 -3.67
CA ILE A 21 5.32 -6.84 -4.18
C ILE A 21 4.52 -6.29 -3.00
N ALA A 22 3.85 -5.16 -3.21
CA ALA A 22 3.01 -4.55 -2.18
C ALA A 22 1.68 -4.12 -2.77
N VAL A 23 0.64 -4.18 -1.97
CA VAL A 23 -0.68 -3.67 -2.30
C VAL A 23 -1.05 -2.67 -1.23
N ILE A 24 -1.41 -1.47 -1.65
CA ILE A 24 -1.84 -0.41 -0.75
C ILE A 24 -3.32 -0.18 -0.97
N ASP A 25 -4.09 -0.28 0.10
CA ASP A 25 -5.53 -0.08 0.07
C ASP A 25 -5.84 1.22 0.81
N ILE A 26 -6.32 2.20 0.07
CA ILE A 26 -6.67 3.51 0.63
C ILE A 26 -8.16 3.49 0.90
N GLY A 27 -8.51 3.11 2.12
CA GLY A 27 -9.89 2.95 2.52
C GLY A 27 -10.49 4.20 3.14
N SER A 28 -11.79 4.15 3.39
CA SER A 28 -12.51 5.27 4.01
C SER A 28 -12.05 5.53 5.43
N ASN A 29 -11.67 4.49 6.14
CA ASN A 29 -11.29 4.60 7.54
C ASN A 29 -9.79 4.46 7.75
N SER A 30 -9.14 3.61 6.99
CA SER A 30 -7.73 3.32 7.18
C SER A 30 -7.01 3.15 5.85
N VAL A 31 -5.70 3.32 5.89
CA VAL A 31 -4.81 3.02 4.77
C VAL A 31 -3.98 1.82 5.19
N ARG A 32 -3.92 0.83 4.33
CA ARG A 32 -3.22 -0.42 4.66
C ARG A 32 -2.23 -0.76 3.55
N MET A 33 -1.09 -1.29 3.96
CA MET A 33 -0.14 -1.87 3.02
C MET A 33 0.11 -3.31 3.41
N VAL A 34 0.05 -4.20 2.43
CA VAL A 34 0.44 -5.59 2.62
C VAL A 34 1.53 -5.89 1.61
N ALA A 35 2.66 -6.39 2.08
CA ALA A 35 3.74 -6.83 1.22
C ALA A 35 3.72 -8.36 1.15
N TYR A 36 3.93 -8.88 -0.05
CA TYR A 36 3.95 -10.32 -0.30
C TYR A 36 5.33 -10.70 -0.82
N GLU A 37 5.72 -11.95 -0.59
CA GLU A 37 7.07 -12.36 -0.97
C GLU A 37 7.30 -12.44 -2.47
N GLY A 38 6.24 -12.43 -3.27
CA GLY A 38 6.36 -12.43 -4.71
C GLY A 38 4.99 -12.51 -5.36
N LEU A 39 4.97 -12.33 -6.68
CA LEU A 39 3.75 -12.41 -7.46
C LEU A 39 3.49 -13.87 -7.80
N THR A 40 2.53 -14.49 -7.13
CA THR A 40 2.22 -15.90 -7.28
C THR A 40 0.73 -16.10 -7.09
N ARG A 41 0.25 -17.30 -7.43
CA ARG A 41 -1.17 -17.62 -7.31
C ARG A 41 -1.65 -17.55 -5.85
N SER A 42 -0.82 -17.98 -4.92
CA SER A 42 -1.14 -17.96 -3.50
C SER A 42 -0.04 -17.20 -2.77
N PRO A 43 -0.04 -15.87 -2.87
CA PRO A 43 1.05 -15.11 -2.30
C PRO A 43 1.06 -15.17 -0.78
N THR A 44 2.27 -15.23 -0.23
CA THR A 44 2.47 -15.27 1.21
C THR A 44 2.72 -13.85 1.72
N PRO A 45 1.87 -13.34 2.62
CA PRO A 45 2.11 -12.02 3.21
C PRO A 45 3.36 -12.07 4.08
N ILE A 46 4.24 -11.11 3.90
CA ILE A 46 5.46 -11.00 4.72
C ILE A 46 5.46 -9.76 5.57
N PHE A 47 4.54 -8.82 5.33
CA PHE A 47 4.46 -7.61 6.13
C PHE A 47 3.08 -7.00 5.95
N ASN A 48 2.55 -6.42 7.02
CA ASN A 48 1.22 -5.82 7.01
C ASN A 48 1.25 -4.62 7.97
N GLU A 49 0.89 -3.46 7.43
CA GLU A 49 0.85 -2.23 8.22
C GLU A 49 -0.44 -1.49 7.93
N LYS A 50 -1.05 -0.93 8.97
CA LYS A 50 -2.32 -0.23 8.84
C LYS A 50 -2.24 1.08 9.61
N ALA A 51 -2.79 2.13 9.02
CA ALA A 51 -2.85 3.44 9.66
C ALA A 51 -4.25 4.00 9.54
N LEU A 52 -4.79 4.53 10.63
CA LEU A 52 -6.10 5.15 10.62
C LEU A 52 -5.96 6.56 10.06
N ALA A 53 -6.75 6.90 9.07
CA ALA A 53 -6.72 8.22 8.45
C ALA A 53 -8.10 8.88 8.45
N GLY A 54 -9.15 8.10 8.26
CA GLY A 54 -10.52 8.61 8.29
C GLY A 54 -10.86 9.46 7.09
N LEU A 55 -10.36 9.09 5.91
CA LEU A 55 -10.59 9.88 4.70
C LEU A 55 -12.06 10.05 4.35
N GLY A 56 -12.89 9.05 4.62
CA GLY A 56 -14.30 9.12 4.29
C GLY A 56 -15.16 9.84 5.30
N ARG A 57 -14.57 10.27 6.41
CA ARG A 57 -15.35 10.77 7.54
C ARG A 57 -16.28 11.92 7.21
N GLU A 58 -15.82 12.88 6.43
CA GLU A 58 -16.58 14.09 6.16
C GLU A 58 -17.06 14.23 4.72
N VAL A 59 -16.79 13.23 3.88
CA VAL A 59 -17.12 13.34 2.46
C VAL A 59 -18.63 13.48 2.25
N GLN A 60 -19.45 12.77 3.01
CA GLN A 60 -20.88 12.84 2.85
C GLN A 60 -21.47 14.17 3.32
N THR A 61 -20.80 14.83 4.25
CA THR A 61 -21.27 16.10 4.77
C THR A 61 -20.77 17.28 3.96
N THR A 62 -19.47 17.31 3.64
CA THR A 62 -18.86 18.44 2.97
C THR A 62 -18.59 18.19 1.49
N GLY A 63 -18.60 16.94 1.06
CA GLY A 63 -18.21 16.56 -0.30
C GLY A 63 -16.71 16.61 -0.52
N LEU A 64 -15.92 16.80 0.53
CA LEU A 64 -14.47 16.94 0.46
C LEU A 64 -13.80 15.97 1.43
N LEU A 65 -12.60 15.55 1.08
CA LEU A 65 -11.74 14.88 2.04
C LEU A 65 -11.22 15.93 3.02
N ALA A 66 -11.24 15.62 4.30
CA ALA A 66 -10.77 16.56 5.31
C ALA A 66 -9.24 16.73 5.20
N THR A 67 -8.77 17.95 5.41
CA THR A 67 -7.34 18.27 5.30
C THR A 67 -6.51 17.43 6.26
N ASP A 68 -6.95 17.30 7.52
CA ASP A 68 -6.21 16.51 8.50
C ASP A 68 -6.19 15.02 8.15
N ALA A 69 -7.27 14.52 7.54
CA ALA A 69 -7.31 13.13 7.10
C ALA A 69 -6.35 12.90 5.94
N ILE A 70 -6.29 13.85 5.01
CA ILE A 70 -5.33 13.78 3.90
C ILE A 70 -3.91 13.78 4.43
N GLU A 71 -3.62 14.62 5.39
CA GLU A 71 -2.29 14.68 5.99
C GLU A 71 -1.90 13.35 6.64
N ARG A 72 -2.82 12.75 7.38
CA ARG A 72 -2.57 11.46 8.00
C ARG A 72 -2.34 10.36 6.96
N ALA A 73 -3.12 10.41 5.88
CA ALA A 73 -2.97 9.42 4.81
C ALA A 73 -1.64 9.58 4.09
N VAL A 74 -1.25 10.82 3.77
CA VAL A 74 0.02 11.08 3.10
C VAL A 74 1.19 10.66 3.99
N GLU A 75 1.10 10.92 5.26
CA GLU A 75 2.13 10.52 6.21
C GLU A 75 2.28 9.00 6.24
N ALA A 76 1.15 8.28 6.27
CA ALA A 76 1.16 6.83 6.25
C ALA A 76 1.74 6.30 4.94
N LEU A 77 1.35 6.89 3.81
CA LEU A 77 1.85 6.46 2.51
C LEU A 77 3.35 6.71 2.37
N THR A 78 3.84 7.80 2.94
CA THR A 78 5.27 8.10 2.96
C THR A 78 6.02 7.03 3.76
N ARG A 79 5.47 6.63 4.90
CA ARG A 79 6.05 5.58 5.71
C ARG A 79 6.03 4.24 4.95
N PHE A 80 4.92 3.94 4.28
CA PHE A 80 4.80 2.71 3.52
C PHE A 80 5.84 2.66 2.42
N ARG A 81 6.09 3.79 1.75
CA ARG A 81 7.11 3.85 0.71
C ARG A 81 8.49 3.52 1.26
N GLY A 82 8.80 4.05 2.42
CA GLY A 82 10.07 3.73 3.09
C GLY A 82 10.18 2.26 3.43
N LEU A 83 9.09 1.68 3.93
CA LEU A 83 9.07 0.26 4.26
C LEU A 83 9.23 -0.59 3.01
N CYS A 84 8.59 -0.20 1.91
CA CYS A 84 8.72 -0.93 0.65
C CYS A 84 10.16 -0.93 0.16
N ARG A 85 10.87 0.18 0.30
CA ARG A 85 12.28 0.25 -0.06
C ARG A 85 13.11 -0.69 0.79
N THR A 86 12.85 -0.73 2.08
CA THR A 86 13.57 -1.58 3.01
C THR A 86 13.33 -3.05 2.70
N ILE A 87 12.09 -3.41 2.37
CA ILE A 87 11.74 -4.79 2.06
C ILE A 87 12.26 -5.20 0.68
N GLY A 88 12.47 -4.25 -0.22
CA GLY A 88 12.90 -4.55 -1.58
C GLY A 88 11.75 -4.74 -2.54
N VAL A 89 10.61 -4.10 -2.27
CA VAL A 89 9.44 -4.19 -3.13
C VAL A 89 9.74 -3.51 -4.46
N GLU A 90 9.45 -4.21 -5.57
CA GLU A 90 9.65 -3.67 -6.91
C GLU A 90 8.37 -3.16 -7.53
N ARG A 91 7.23 -3.73 -7.17
CA ARG A 91 5.95 -3.32 -7.71
C ARG A 91 4.96 -3.04 -6.59
N THR A 92 4.24 -1.94 -6.75
CA THR A 92 3.21 -1.55 -5.79
C THR A 92 1.93 -1.21 -6.53
N TRP A 93 0.83 -1.78 -6.08
CA TRP A 93 -0.50 -1.44 -6.57
C TRP A 93 -1.22 -0.67 -5.48
N ALA A 94 -1.88 0.42 -5.86
CA ALA A 94 -2.66 1.20 -4.92
C ALA A 94 -4.12 1.23 -5.38
N ILE A 95 -5.02 0.95 -4.44
CA ILE A 95 -6.45 0.91 -4.71
C ILE A 95 -7.11 1.97 -3.82
N ALA A 96 -7.83 2.91 -4.44
CA ALA A 96 -8.53 3.95 -3.71
C ALA A 96 -10.01 3.64 -3.62
N THR A 97 -10.62 3.98 -2.50
CA THR A 97 -12.03 3.74 -2.27
C THR A 97 -12.93 4.74 -2.97
N ALA A 98 -14.24 4.50 -2.90
CA ALA A 98 -15.24 5.43 -3.38
C ALA A 98 -15.12 6.81 -2.74
N ALA A 99 -14.72 6.88 -1.47
CA ALA A 99 -14.55 8.17 -0.80
C ALA A 99 -13.57 9.06 -1.55
N CYS A 100 -12.45 8.50 -1.98
CA CYS A 100 -11.46 9.27 -2.75
C CYS A 100 -11.96 9.62 -4.13
N ARG A 101 -12.70 8.70 -4.77
CA ARG A 101 -13.22 8.95 -6.11
C ARG A 101 -14.33 10.00 -6.09
N ASP A 102 -15.20 9.95 -5.08
CA ASP A 102 -16.42 10.77 -5.04
C ASP A 102 -16.19 12.15 -4.45
N ALA A 103 -15.16 12.34 -3.64
CA ALA A 103 -14.86 13.64 -3.05
C ALA A 103 -14.40 14.62 -4.13
N LYS A 104 -14.77 15.88 -3.97
CA LYS A 104 -14.41 16.91 -4.94
C LYS A 104 -12.90 17.09 -5.07
N ASN A 105 -12.17 16.92 -3.97
CA ASN A 105 -10.71 17.05 -3.97
C ASN A 105 -10.01 15.69 -4.03
N GLY A 106 -10.75 14.62 -4.33
CA GLY A 106 -10.16 13.28 -4.35
C GLY A 106 -9.11 13.12 -5.44
N ALA A 107 -9.35 13.69 -6.62
CA ALA A 107 -8.39 13.59 -7.71
C ALA A 107 -7.05 14.24 -7.35
N ASP A 108 -7.09 15.37 -6.66
CA ASP A 108 -5.87 16.05 -6.20
C ASP A 108 -5.11 15.19 -5.19
N PHE A 109 -5.82 14.53 -4.29
CA PHE A 109 -5.19 13.66 -3.31
C PHE A 109 -4.51 12.47 -3.99
N ILE A 110 -5.18 11.87 -4.97
CA ILE A 110 -4.66 10.67 -5.66
C ILE A 110 -3.45 11.02 -6.52
N ALA A 111 -3.45 12.20 -7.10
CA ALA A 111 -2.30 12.62 -7.88
C ALA A 111 -1.08 12.80 -7.01
#